data_615e8500b30441641ec00fb895d1d8f4
#
_entry.id   615e8500b30441641ec00fb895d1d8f4
#
_cell.length_a   1.000
_cell.length_b   1.000
_cell.length_c   1.000
_cell.angle_alpha   90.00
_cell.angle_beta   90.00
_cell.angle_gamma   90.00
#
_symmetry.space_group_name_H-M   'P 1'
#
loop_
_entity.id
_entity.type
_entity.pdbx_description
1 polymer ?
#
loop_
_entity_poly.entity_id
_entity_poly.type
_entity_poly.pdbx_seq_one_letter_code
_entity_poly.pdbx_strand_id
1 'polypeptide(L)'
;VPEEFRIGEEGKGWTYSQYLLGFERTSYARIGGKRAMLRHVREIARSLPESGNYRLIDDPGFAQKLTQAEMAVDGLEMTVFRILSALSAGGSPGDAASTVKILATTTHQQITELMLDAVGHFGQPFGKAGDLPATLPPYAAPDVATYFGGRAQSIYGGTNEIQRNIIAKKALGL
;
A
#
# COMPACT_ATOMS: atom_id res chain seq x y z
N VAL A 1 -16.47 26.47 13.77
CA VAL A 1 -16.70 26.44 12.32
C VAL A 1 -18.06 27.10 12.08
N PRO A 2 -18.19 28.09 11.19
CA PRO A 2 -19.48 28.70 10.87
C PRO A 2 -20.47 27.67 10.29
N GLU A 3 -21.77 27.87 10.57
CA GLU A 3 -22.82 26.93 10.14
C GLU A 3 -22.90 26.80 8.61
N GLU A 4 -22.60 27.87 7.89
CA GLU A 4 -22.56 27.92 6.43
C GLU A 4 -21.53 26.96 5.78
N PHE A 5 -20.54 26.47 6.55
CA PHE A 5 -19.58 25.46 6.10
C PHE A 5 -20.06 24.02 6.36
N ARG A 6 -21.27 23.84 6.88
CA ARG A 6 -21.85 22.51 7.05
C ARG A 6 -22.17 21.88 5.69
N ILE A 7 -21.67 20.67 5.48
CA ILE A 7 -21.97 19.88 4.28
C ILE A 7 -23.16 18.96 4.58
N GLY A 8 -24.26 19.18 3.87
CA GLY A 8 -25.45 18.37 3.94
C GLY A 8 -26.33 18.60 5.19
N GLU A 9 -27.20 17.65 5.50
CA GLU A 9 -28.18 17.74 6.56
C GLU A 9 -27.55 17.40 7.92
N GLU A 10 -28.05 18.06 8.97
CA GLU A 10 -27.66 17.78 10.36
C GLU A 10 -28.05 16.35 10.75
N GLY A 11 -27.16 15.66 11.48
CA GLY A 11 -27.38 14.27 11.91
C GLY A 11 -27.11 13.20 10.82
N LYS A 12 -26.83 13.58 9.57
CA LYS A 12 -26.58 12.65 8.44
C LYS A 12 -25.10 12.33 8.18
N GLY A 13 -24.20 12.82 9.02
CA GLY A 13 -22.75 12.65 8.82
C GLY A 13 -22.31 11.20 8.63
N TRP A 14 -22.91 10.25 9.37
CA TRP A 14 -22.61 8.83 9.19
C TRP A 14 -23.00 8.30 7.81
N THR A 15 -24.14 8.69 7.28
CA THR A 15 -24.61 8.32 5.93
C THR A 15 -23.65 8.84 4.86
N TYR A 16 -23.22 10.12 5.00
CA TYR A 16 -22.25 10.71 4.07
C TYR A 16 -20.88 10.03 4.14
N SER A 17 -20.42 9.70 5.35
CA SER A 17 -19.16 8.97 5.57
C SER A 17 -19.20 7.57 4.94
N GLN A 18 -20.30 6.84 5.09
CA GLN A 18 -20.45 5.52 4.46
C GLN A 18 -20.44 5.60 2.93
N TYR A 19 -21.11 6.61 2.37
CA TYR A 19 -21.10 6.84 0.92
C TYR A 19 -19.68 7.14 0.43
N LEU A 20 -18.97 8.08 1.06
CA LEU A 20 -17.59 8.42 0.73
C LEU A 20 -16.67 7.21 0.79
N LEU A 21 -16.72 6.43 1.88
CA LEU A 21 -15.89 5.24 2.07
C LEU A 21 -16.08 4.18 0.98
N GLY A 22 -17.26 4.12 0.36
CA GLY A 22 -17.53 3.23 -0.77
C GLY A 22 -16.63 3.52 -1.97
N PHE A 23 -16.36 4.80 -2.25
CA PHE A 23 -15.51 5.24 -3.37
C PHE A 23 -14.04 5.37 -2.95
N GLU A 24 -13.76 5.87 -1.75
CA GLU A 24 -12.40 6.07 -1.26
C GLU A 24 -11.58 4.77 -1.24
N ARG A 25 -12.20 3.63 -0.93
CA ARG A 25 -11.51 2.34 -0.85
C ARG A 25 -10.81 1.95 -2.14
N THR A 26 -11.29 2.36 -3.29
CA THR A 26 -10.62 2.10 -4.58
C THR A 26 -9.34 2.91 -4.74
N SER A 27 -9.24 4.09 -4.10
CA SER A 27 -8.05 4.93 -4.14
C SER A 27 -6.84 4.33 -3.42
N TYR A 28 -7.06 3.40 -2.48
CA TYR A 28 -5.97 2.68 -1.79
C TYR A 28 -5.13 1.83 -2.73
N ALA A 29 -5.64 1.46 -3.90
CA ALA A 29 -4.89 0.66 -4.86
C ALA A 29 -3.55 1.31 -5.25
N ARG A 30 -3.54 2.61 -5.57
CA ARG A 30 -2.34 3.42 -5.89
C ARG A 30 -1.33 2.64 -6.75
N ILE A 31 -1.80 2.00 -7.82
CA ILE A 31 -1.01 1.08 -8.64
C ILE A 31 0.28 1.72 -9.16
N GLY A 32 0.18 2.95 -9.72
CA GLY A 32 1.35 3.67 -10.21
C GLY A 32 2.42 3.90 -9.14
N GLY A 33 1.99 4.23 -7.90
CA GLY A 33 2.90 4.38 -6.76
C GLY A 33 3.58 3.07 -6.37
N LYS A 34 2.84 1.96 -6.33
CA LYS A 34 3.39 0.63 -6.02
C LYS A 34 4.39 0.17 -7.08
N ARG A 35 4.08 0.39 -8.36
CA ARG A 35 5.02 0.11 -9.45
C ARG A 35 6.29 0.96 -9.36
N ALA A 36 6.17 2.23 -8.95
CA ALA A 36 7.33 3.10 -8.71
C ALA A 36 8.20 2.58 -7.55
N MET A 37 7.57 2.16 -6.45
CA MET A 37 8.28 1.55 -5.31
C MET A 37 9.02 0.26 -5.72
N LEU A 38 8.40 -0.61 -6.50
CA LEU A 38 9.04 -1.84 -7.00
C LEU A 38 10.24 -1.53 -7.92
N ARG A 39 10.12 -0.53 -8.78
CA ARG A 39 11.29 -0.08 -9.59
C ARG A 39 12.42 0.42 -8.69
N HIS A 40 12.10 1.21 -7.69
CA HIS A 40 13.07 1.72 -6.72
C HIS A 40 13.79 0.58 -5.98
N VAL A 41 13.05 -0.39 -5.45
CA VAL A 41 13.62 -1.60 -4.83
C VAL A 41 14.57 -2.32 -5.79
N ARG A 42 14.16 -2.48 -7.06
CA ARG A 42 14.97 -3.15 -8.07
C ARG A 42 16.25 -2.37 -8.39
N GLU A 43 16.17 -1.04 -8.41
CA GLU A 43 17.35 -0.17 -8.65
C GLU A 43 18.35 -0.29 -7.50
N ILE A 44 17.88 -0.25 -6.25
CA ILE A 44 18.73 -0.44 -5.07
C ILE A 44 19.38 -1.84 -5.12
N ALA A 45 18.58 -2.88 -5.33
CA ALA A 45 19.08 -4.26 -5.35
C ALA A 45 20.11 -4.54 -6.46
N ARG A 46 20.08 -3.75 -7.53
CA ARG A 46 21.08 -3.82 -8.62
C ARG A 46 22.34 -3.02 -8.33
N SER A 47 22.24 -1.93 -7.56
CA SER A 47 23.33 -0.98 -7.32
C SER A 47 24.23 -1.34 -6.15
N LEU A 48 23.72 -2.07 -5.15
CA LEU A 48 24.48 -2.45 -3.95
C LEU A 48 25.17 -3.79 -4.20
N PRO A 49 26.51 -3.82 -4.30
CA PRO A 49 27.24 -5.06 -4.14
C PRO A 49 27.10 -5.50 -2.67
N GLU A 50 26.53 -6.63 -2.40
CA GLU A 50 26.81 -7.31 -1.15
C GLU A 50 28.30 -7.64 -1.08
N SER A 51 28.85 -7.74 0.14
CA SER A 51 30.26 -8.06 0.36
C SER A 51 30.68 -9.25 -0.51
N GLY A 52 31.48 -9.01 -1.56
CA GLY A 52 32.04 -10.06 -2.40
C GLY A 52 31.55 -10.14 -3.85
N ASN A 53 31.23 -9.05 -4.53
CA ASN A 53 30.81 -8.99 -5.94
C ASN A 53 29.41 -9.57 -6.26
N TYR A 54 28.55 -9.75 -5.25
CA TYR A 54 27.21 -10.28 -5.42
C TYR A 54 26.17 -9.16 -5.24
N ARG A 55 25.29 -8.98 -6.20
CA ARG A 55 24.21 -7.98 -6.11
C ARG A 55 22.99 -8.65 -5.47
N LEU A 56 22.27 -7.91 -4.65
CA LEU A 56 21.05 -8.44 -4.00
C LEU A 56 20.02 -8.96 -5.01
N ILE A 57 19.94 -8.36 -6.20
CA ILE A 57 19.04 -8.83 -7.26
C ILE A 57 19.38 -10.24 -7.77
N ASP A 58 20.61 -10.70 -7.58
CA ASP A 58 21.07 -12.02 -8.01
C ASP A 58 20.81 -13.09 -6.91
N ASP A 59 20.36 -12.68 -5.70
CA ASP A 59 19.89 -13.59 -4.67
C ASP A 59 18.55 -14.23 -5.07
N PRO A 60 18.47 -15.57 -5.20
CA PRO A 60 17.23 -16.22 -5.62
C PRO A 60 16.06 -15.99 -4.66
N GLY A 61 16.32 -15.88 -3.35
CA GLY A 61 15.30 -15.65 -2.34
C GLY A 61 14.73 -14.23 -2.45
N PHE A 62 15.59 -13.23 -2.63
CA PHE A 62 15.16 -11.85 -2.85
C PHE A 62 14.41 -11.71 -4.19
N ALA A 63 14.96 -12.27 -5.26
CA ALA A 63 14.33 -12.24 -6.60
C ALA A 63 12.93 -12.88 -6.58
N GLN A 64 12.76 -13.98 -5.86
CA GLN A 64 11.45 -14.61 -5.67
C GLN A 64 10.46 -13.70 -4.94
N LYS A 65 10.87 -13.08 -3.82
CA LYS A 65 10.02 -12.13 -3.07
C LYS A 65 9.62 -10.94 -3.94
N LEU A 66 10.57 -10.39 -4.70
CA LEU A 66 10.31 -9.26 -5.61
C LEU A 66 9.29 -9.66 -6.68
N THR A 67 9.44 -10.82 -7.30
CA THR A 67 8.49 -11.33 -8.30
C THR A 67 7.09 -11.54 -7.70
N GLN A 68 7.00 -12.09 -6.48
CA GLN A 68 5.73 -12.25 -5.79
C GLN A 68 5.04 -10.90 -5.52
N ALA A 69 5.80 -9.87 -5.13
CA ALA A 69 5.25 -8.54 -4.94
C ALA A 69 4.78 -7.90 -6.27
N GLU A 70 5.48 -8.13 -7.38
CA GLU A 70 5.05 -7.70 -8.72
C GLU A 70 3.74 -8.36 -9.13
N MET A 71 3.64 -9.69 -8.97
CA MET A 71 2.40 -10.44 -9.24
C MET A 71 1.24 -9.96 -8.36
N ALA A 72 1.50 -9.60 -7.10
CA ALA A 72 0.47 -9.04 -6.21
C ALA A 72 -0.03 -7.68 -6.70
N VAL A 73 0.85 -6.82 -7.25
CA VAL A 73 0.45 -5.54 -7.86
C VAL A 73 -0.39 -5.77 -9.12
N ASP A 74 -0.01 -6.73 -9.96
CA ASP A 74 -0.77 -7.07 -11.17
C ASP A 74 -2.17 -7.61 -10.83
N GLY A 75 -2.28 -8.49 -9.85
CA GLY A 75 -3.56 -9.00 -9.36
C GLY A 75 -4.46 -7.90 -8.77
N LEU A 76 -3.84 -6.97 -8.02
CA LEU A 76 -4.55 -5.79 -7.51
C LEU A 76 -5.05 -4.90 -8.65
N GLU A 77 -4.24 -4.64 -9.67
CA GLU A 77 -4.61 -3.83 -10.84
C GLU A 77 -5.79 -4.46 -11.59
N MET A 78 -5.76 -5.76 -11.84
CA MET A 78 -6.88 -6.48 -12.48
C MET A 78 -8.15 -6.39 -11.64
N THR A 79 -8.05 -6.45 -10.31
CA THR A 79 -9.20 -6.29 -9.42
C THR A 79 -9.78 -4.87 -9.52
N VAL A 80 -8.94 -3.84 -9.61
CA VAL A 80 -9.38 -2.46 -9.82
C VAL A 80 -10.06 -2.29 -11.18
N PHE A 81 -9.50 -2.84 -12.25
CA PHE A 81 -10.11 -2.78 -13.58
C PHE A 81 -11.50 -3.42 -13.63
N ARG A 82 -11.70 -4.55 -12.94
CA ARG A 82 -13.03 -5.16 -12.82
C ARG A 82 -14.04 -4.24 -12.14
N ILE A 83 -13.64 -3.54 -11.07
CA ILE A 83 -14.51 -2.56 -10.40
C ILE A 83 -14.82 -1.38 -11.32
N LEU A 84 -13.82 -0.82 -11.99
CA LEU A 84 -14.01 0.29 -12.91
C LEU A 84 -14.93 -0.09 -14.09
N SER A 85 -14.77 -1.30 -14.62
CA SER A 85 -15.66 -1.83 -15.66
C SER A 85 -17.10 -1.95 -15.17
N ALA A 86 -17.32 -2.45 -13.96
CA ALA A 86 -18.66 -2.54 -13.37
C ALA A 86 -19.29 -1.15 -13.15
N LEU A 87 -18.49 -0.18 -12.67
CA LEU A 87 -18.93 1.21 -12.50
C LEU A 87 -19.30 1.87 -13.83
N SER A 88 -18.50 1.65 -14.89
CA SER A 88 -18.76 2.17 -16.23
C SER A 88 -20.05 1.59 -16.85
N ALA A 89 -20.44 0.40 -16.42
CA ALA A 89 -21.70 -0.23 -16.81
C ALA A 89 -22.90 0.18 -15.93
N GLY A 90 -22.75 1.21 -15.09
CA GLY A 90 -23.81 1.72 -14.21
C GLY A 90 -23.97 0.93 -12.89
N GLY A 91 -23.06 0.03 -12.58
CA GLY A 91 -23.03 -0.72 -11.32
C GLY A 91 -22.44 0.09 -10.16
N SER A 92 -22.20 -0.56 -9.03
CA SER A 92 -21.54 0.01 -7.86
C SER A 92 -20.24 -0.73 -7.54
N PRO A 93 -19.29 -0.11 -6.80
CA PRO A 93 -18.08 -0.79 -6.35
C PRO A 93 -18.36 -2.01 -5.48
N GLY A 94 -19.50 -2.01 -4.80
CA GLY A 94 -19.97 -3.09 -3.95
C GLY A 94 -18.91 -3.53 -2.90
N ASP A 95 -18.94 -4.80 -2.57
CA ASP A 95 -18.04 -5.40 -1.57
C ASP A 95 -16.62 -5.59 -2.11
N ALA A 96 -16.43 -5.53 -3.44
CA ALA A 96 -15.13 -5.59 -4.10
C ALA A 96 -14.19 -4.45 -3.65
N ALA A 97 -14.73 -3.29 -3.27
CA ALA A 97 -13.95 -2.19 -2.69
C ALA A 97 -13.24 -2.60 -1.38
N SER A 98 -13.89 -3.44 -0.55
CA SER A 98 -13.26 -4.00 0.66
C SER A 98 -12.10 -4.95 0.34
N THR A 99 -12.26 -5.76 -0.71
CA THR A 99 -11.20 -6.64 -1.22
C THR A 99 -10.00 -5.82 -1.72
N VAL A 100 -10.25 -4.77 -2.50
CA VAL A 100 -9.17 -3.86 -2.97
C VAL A 100 -8.42 -3.26 -1.79
N LYS A 101 -9.12 -2.80 -0.75
CA LYS A 101 -8.47 -2.22 0.44
C LYS A 101 -7.53 -3.21 1.11
N ILE A 102 -7.96 -4.44 1.33
CA ILE A 102 -7.12 -5.50 1.93
C ILE A 102 -5.90 -5.77 1.04
N LEU A 103 -6.11 -6.07 -0.25
CA LEU A 103 -5.03 -6.35 -1.19
C LEU A 103 -4.05 -5.19 -1.30
N ALA A 104 -4.56 -3.96 -1.39
CA ALA A 104 -3.72 -2.76 -1.53
C ALA A 104 -2.82 -2.53 -0.32
N THR A 105 -3.33 -2.74 0.89
CA THR A 105 -2.55 -2.52 2.11
C THR A 105 -1.56 -3.64 2.37
N THR A 106 -1.92 -4.90 2.13
CA THR A 106 -1.00 -6.03 2.26
C THR A 106 0.12 -5.97 1.22
N THR A 107 -0.20 -5.67 -0.04
CA THR A 107 0.80 -5.48 -1.09
C THR A 107 1.75 -4.31 -0.78
N HIS A 108 1.21 -3.19 -0.25
CA HIS A 108 2.06 -2.08 0.16
C HIS A 108 3.04 -2.47 1.27
N GLN A 109 2.57 -3.19 2.29
CA GLN A 109 3.43 -3.68 3.37
C GLN A 109 4.50 -4.64 2.85
N GLN A 110 4.15 -5.54 1.94
CA GLN A 110 5.07 -6.45 1.28
C GLN A 110 6.19 -5.73 0.52
N ILE A 111 5.82 -4.67 -0.25
CA ILE A 111 6.81 -3.86 -0.97
C ILE A 111 7.71 -3.10 -0.02
N THR A 112 7.17 -2.53 1.06
CA THR A 112 7.98 -1.79 2.04
C THR A 112 8.90 -2.70 2.86
N GLU A 113 8.55 -3.96 3.06
CA GLU A 113 9.45 -4.98 3.61
C GLU A 113 10.62 -5.26 2.66
N LEU A 114 10.34 -5.40 1.36
CA LEU A 114 11.40 -5.52 0.35
C LEU A 114 12.30 -4.28 0.26
N MET A 115 11.74 -3.08 0.43
CA MET A 115 12.53 -1.85 0.54
C MET A 115 13.51 -1.94 1.72
N LEU A 116 13.02 -2.37 2.89
CA LEU A 116 13.85 -2.52 4.07
C LEU A 116 14.92 -3.62 3.90
N ASP A 117 14.55 -4.76 3.30
CA ASP A 117 15.50 -5.83 2.93
C ASP A 117 16.59 -5.28 1.99
N ALA A 118 16.24 -4.46 1.01
CA ALA A 118 17.17 -3.87 0.06
C ALA A 118 18.09 -2.81 0.68
N VAL A 119 17.59 -2.03 1.63
CA VAL A 119 18.40 -1.06 2.40
C VAL A 119 19.38 -1.78 3.33
N GLY A 120 19.03 -2.96 3.84
CA GLY A 120 19.87 -3.80 4.68
C GLY A 120 20.28 -3.09 5.98
N HIS A 121 21.55 -3.20 6.36
CA HIS A 121 22.06 -2.61 7.60
C HIS A 121 21.99 -1.08 7.65
N PHE A 122 21.91 -0.39 6.51
CA PHE A 122 21.70 1.06 6.47
C PHE A 122 20.29 1.48 6.93
N GLY A 123 19.37 0.54 7.07
CA GLY A 123 18.03 0.77 7.61
C GLY A 123 17.95 0.78 9.14
N GLN A 124 19.04 0.50 9.85
CA GLN A 124 19.04 0.45 11.31
C GLN A 124 18.95 1.84 11.98
N PRO A 125 19.65 2.88 11.51
CA PRO A 125 19.51 4.21 12.08
C PRO A 125 18.13 4.81 11.70
N PHE A 126 17.37 5.21 12.72
CA PHE A 126 16.11 5.90 12.53
C PHE A 126 16.13 7.23 13.30
N GLY A 127 15.92 8.33 12.59
CA GLY A 127 15.96 9.67 13.16
C GLY A 127 15.59 10.75 12.16
N LYS A 128 15.68 12.01 12.57
CA LYS A 128 15.52 13.15 11.67
C LYS A 128 16.69 13.20 10.70
N ALA A 129 16.47 13.68 9.49
CA ALA A 129 17.49 13.72 8.44
C ALA A 129 18.82 14.39 8.86
N GLY A 130 18.78 15.41 9.72
CA GLY A 130 19.98 16.09 10.23
C GLY A 130 20.73 15.33 11.32
N ASP A 131 20.12 14.33 11.94
CA ASP A 131 20.69 13.55 13.04
C ASP A 131 21.30 12.22 12.54
N LEU A 132 21.12 11.90 11.27
CA LEU A 132 21.57 10.65 10.68
C LEU A 132 23.01 10.77 10.15
N PRO A 133 23.79 9.67 10.16
CA PRO A 133 25.15 9.68 9.62
C PRO A 133 25.17 10.11 8.15
N ALA A 134 26.09 11.03 7.80
CA ALA A 134 26.26 11.49 6.42
C ALA A 134 26.72 10.37 5.44
N THR A 135 27.13 9.23 5.98
CA THR A 135 27.55 8.04 5.21
C THR A 135 26.37 7.17 4.76
N LEU A 136 25.14 7.47 5.25
CA LEU A 136 23.97 6.72 4.81
C LEU A 136 23.63 7.01 3.35
N PRO A 137 23.26 5.98 2.57
CA PRO A 137 22.71 6.20 1.25
C PRO A 137 21.48 7.11 1.30
N PRO A 138 21.28 8.01 0.31
CA PRO A 138 20.18 8.99 0.34
C PRO A 138 18.77 8.38 0.42
N TYR A 139 18.61 7.12 -0.05
CA TYR A 139 17.35 6.40 -0.01
C TYR A 139 17.06 5.73 1.34
N ALA A 140 18.07 5.47 2.18
CA ALA A 140 17.90 4.65 3.39
C ALA A 140 16.86 5.25 4.36
N ALA A 141 17.01 6.52 4.74
CA ALA A 141 16.09 7.15 5.68
C ALA A 141 14.66 7.29 5.17
N PRO A 142 14.40 7.73 3.92
CA PRO A 142 13.06 7.75 3.33
C PRO A 142 12.41 6.37 3.26
N ASP A 143 13.16 5.32 2.92
CA ASP A 143 12.65 3.96 2.77
C ASP A 143 12.26 3.37 4.12
N VAL A 144 13.08 3.56 5.16
CA VAL A 144 12.76 3.18 6.54
C VAL A 144 11.52 3.91 7.05
N ALA A 145 11.43 5.23 6.81
CA ALA A 145 10.25 6.00 7.20
C ALA A 145 8.97 5.51 6.46
N THR A 146 9.10 5.16 5.19
CA THR A 146 8.00 4.59 4.39
C THR A 146 7.56 3.23 4.94
N TYR A 147 8.49 2.38 5.33
CA TYR A 147 8.19 1.10 5.98
C TYR A 147 7.38 1.29 7.26
N PHE A 148 7.84 2.13 8.19
CA PHE A 148 7.12 2.36 9.45
C PHE A 148 5.76 3.02 9.24
N GLY A 149 5.68 4.05 8.42
CA GLY A 149 4.41 4.71 8.07
C GLY A 149 3.41 3.76 7.40
N GLY A 150 3.91 2.82 6.61
CA GLY A 150 3.11 1.81 5.91
C GLY A 150 2.38 0.82 6.83
N ARG A 151 2.86 0.62 8.06
CA ARG A 151 2.20 -0.29 9.03
C ARG A 151 0.79 0.16 9.39
N ALA A 152 0.53 1.46 9.46
CA ALA A 152 -0.77 2.00 9.79
C ALA A 152 -1.82 1.80 8.68
N GLN A 153 -1.42 1.47 7.46
CA GLN A 153 -2.36 1.30 6.33
C GLN A 153 -3.36 0.17 6.52
N SER A 154 -3.02 -0.88 7.25
CA SER A 154 -3.95 -1.96 7.58
C SER A 154 -4.98 -1.57 8.66
N ILE A 155 -4.83 -0.41 9.29
CA ILE A 155 -5.66 0.07 10.41
C ILE A 155 -6.61 1.18 9.95
N TYR A 156 -6.09 2.26 9.39
CA TYR A 156 -6.91 3.41 9.00
C TYR A 156 -7.77 3.13 7.75
N GLY A 157 -8.81 3.94 7.55
CA GLY A 157 -9.80 3.73 6.48
C GLY A 157 -10.66 2.48 6.68
N GLY A 158 -10.77 2.01 7.94
CA GLY A 158 -11.38 0.75 8.34
C GLY A 158 -10.38 -0.41 8.30
N THR A 159 -10.18 -1.07 9.44
CA THR A 159 -9.15 -2.11 9.56
C THR A 159 -9.38 -3.26 8.58
N ASN A 160 -8.33 -4.01 8.27
CA ASN A 160 -8.43 -5.18 7.38
C ASN A 160 -9.41 -6.23 7.94
N GLU A 161 -9.55 -6.32 9.28
CA GLU A 161 -10.51 -7.20 9.97
C GLU A 161 -11.94 -6.73 9.70
N ILE A 162 -12.21 -5.42 9.81
CA ILE A 162 -13.52 -4.85 9.47
C ILE A 162 -13.85 -5.07 7.98
N GLN A 163 -12.87 -4.95 7.09
CA GLN A 163 -13.09 -5.23 5.67
C GLN A 163 -13.47 -6.71 5.44
N ARG A 164 -12.81 -7.65 6.13
CA ARG A 164 -13.17 -9.09 6.10
C ARG A 164 -14.58 -9.33 6.61
N ASN A 165 -14.97 -8.66 7.71
CA ASN A 165 -16.33 -8.76 8.25
C ASN A 165 -17.38 -8.22 7.27
N ILE A 166 -17.07 -7.14 6.53
CA ILE A 166 -17.95 -6.61 5.50
C ILE A 166 -18.12 -7.62 4.37
N ILE A 167 -17.03 -8.22 3.89
CA ILE A 167 -17.06 -9.26 2.85
C ILE A 167 -17.87 -10.46 3.34
N ALA A 168 -17.61 -10.97 4.55
CA ALA A 168 -18.32 -12.10 5.11
C ALA A 168 -19.83 -11.87 5.15
N LYS A 169 -20.27 -10.73 5.69
CA LYS A 169 -21.68 -10.40 5.83
C LYS A 169 -22.38 -10.09 4.51
N LYS A 170 -21.74 -9.32 3.62
CA LYS A 170 -22.42 -8.80 2.43
C LYS A 170 -22.22 -9.67 1.18
N ALA A 171 -21.02 -10.22 0.99
CA ALA A 171 -20.72 -11.03 -0.19
C ALA A 171 -20.99 -12.51 0.03
N LEU A 172 -20.78 -13.03 1.26
CA LEU A 172 -20.92 -14.47 1.55
C LEU A 172 -22.20 -14.80 2.34
N GLY A 173 -22.90 -13.79 2.88
CA GLY A 173 -24.14 -14.00 3.65
C GLY A 173 -23.95 -14.67 5.00
N LEU A 174 -22.75 -14.54 5.61
CA LEU A 174 -22.38 -15.11 6.91
C LEU A 174 -22.67 -14.19 8.08
#